data_d585f968809f1e29ad85f576cbe7cb0d
#
_entry.id   d585f968809f1e29ad85f576cbe7cb0d
#
_cell.length_a   1.000
_cell.length_b   1.000
_cell.length_c   1.000
_cell.angle_alpha   90.00
_cell.angle_beta   90.00
_cell.angle_gamma   90.00
#
_symmetry.space_group_name_H-M   'P 1'
#
loop_
_entity.id
_entity.type
_entity.pdbx_description
1 polymer ?
#
loop_
_entity_poly.entity_id
_entity_poly.type
_entity_poly.pdbx_seq_one_letter_code
_entity_poly.pdbx_strand_id
1 'polypeptide(L)'
;MAEKSVFISKMEYPFFEEVHVNIDWFAGFAMSQKRKCQIGLHQNFLMAYPDEKVLEISSTSLMSLGSKLSAMNLSKRTQKGLTTVESAFQSSRIYSDGVKTVGPFSDYLFLPGRECKKLVKEASEGMHSYMYEFDGMTFYAPAWHISQFYDFLYLNSLLEPENKEVKEQLLAGKFTCFTDLATKSLNCQAR
;
A
#
# COMPACT_ATOMS: atom_id res chain seq x y z
N MET A 1 7.52 18.66 -13.58
CA MET A 1 6.27 17.87 -13.79
C MET A 1 6.54 16.42 -13.47
N ALA A 2 5.53 15.67 -13.03
CA ALA A 2 5.58 14.23 -12.84
C ALA A 2 4.26 13.61 -13.32
N GLU A 3 4.34 12.42 -13.90
CA GLU A 3 3.18 11.61 -14.26
C GLU A 3 2.77 10.72 -13.07
N LYS A 4 1.48 10.63 -12.80
CA LYS A 4 0.91 9.85 -11.71
C LYS A 4 -0.33 9.10 -12.16
N SER A 5 -0.55 7.92 -11.57
CA SER A 5 -1.68 7.06 -11.88
C SER A 5 -2.90 7.38 -11.01
N VAL A 6 -4.06 7.33 -11.65
CA VAL A 6 -5.37 7.27 -11.02
C VAL A 6 -6.04 5.97 -11.48
N PHE A 7 -6.55 5.19 -10.55
CA PHE A 7 -7.23 3.93 -10.83
C PHE A 7 -8.74 4.14 -10.73
N ILE A 8 -9.43 4.00 -11.85
CA ILE A 8 -10.89 4.11 -11.96
C ILE A 8 -11.48 2.71 -11.75
N SER A 9 -12.37 2.56 -10.78
CA SER A 9 -13.05 1.29 -10.51
C SER A 9 -13.96 0.91 -11.67
N LYS A 10 -13.95 -0.38 -12.06
CA LYS A 10 -14.81 -0.98 -13.10
C LYS A 10 -15.55 -2.18 -12.52
N MET A 11 -16.74 -2.45 -13.07
CA MET A 11 -17.54 -3.62 -12.68
C MET A 11 -17.10 -4.92 -13.37
N GLU A 12 -16.27 -4.82 -14.41
CA GLU A 12 -15.78 -5.95 -15.22
C GLU A 12 -14.27 -6.04 -15.13
N TYR A 13 -13.74 -7.27 -15.37
CA TYR A 13 -12.30 -7.51 -15.44
C TYR A 13 -11.63 -6.56 -16.45
N PRO A 14 -10.51 -5.93 -16.11
CA PRO A 14 -9.64 -6.16 -14.94
C PRO A 14 -10.06 -5.43 -13.65
N PHE A 15 -11.29 -4.99 -13.50
CA PHE A 15 -11.90 -4.30 -12.35
C PHE A 15 -11.38 -2.89 -12.07
N PHE A 16 -10.40 -2.43 -12.82
CA PHE A 16 -9.94 -1.05 -12.81
C PHE A 16 -9.39 -0.64 -14.19
N GLU A 17 -9.40 0.67 -14.41
CA GLU A 17 -8.69 1.33 -15.51
C GLU A 17 -7.63 2.26 -14.92
N GLU A 18 -6.40 2.21 -15.43
CA GLU A 18 -5.33 3.09 -15.03
C GLU A 18 -5.24 4.27 -15.99
N VAL A 19 -5.38 5.48 -15.44
CA VAL A 19 -5.25 6.74 -16.16
C VAL A 19 -4.02 7.49 -15.66
N HIS A 20 -3.21 8.01 -16.56
CA HIS A 20 -2.02 8.77 -16.23
C HIS A 20 -2.30 10.28 -16.30
N VAL A 21 -1.93 10.98 -15.24
CA VAL A 21 -2.17 12.42 -15.08
C VAL A 21 -0.85 13.14 -14.81
N ASN A 22 -0.58 14.18 -15.57
CA ASN A 22 0.57 15.05 -15.33
C ASN A 22 0.26 16.09 -14.26
N ILE A 23 1.19 16.25 -13.31
CA ILE A 23 1.07 17.21 -12.22
C ILE A 23 2.35 18.00 -12.00
N ASP A 24 2.23 19.16 -11.39
CA ASP A 24 3.38 19.85 -10.81
C ASP A 24 3.86 19.08 -9.57
N TRP A 25 5.12 18.66 -9.61
CA TRP A 25 5.70 17.88 -8.53
C TRP A 25 6.43 18.76 -7.53
N PHE A 26 5.92 18.79 -6.31
CA PHE A 26 6.56 19.46 -5.19
C PHE A 26 7.48 18.46 -4.48
N ALA A 27 8.79 18.58 -4.76
CA ALA A 27 9.80 17.69 -4.22
C ALA A 27 9.95 17.88 -2.69
N GLY A 28 10.19 16.78 -1.96
CA GLY A 28 10.46 16.78 -0.54
C GLY A 28 9.59 15.83 0.26
N PHE A 29 9.93 15.68 1.54
CA PHE A 29 9.26 14.74 2.46
C PHE A 29 8.19 15.41 3.35
N ALA A 30 8.08 16.75 3.31
CA ALA A 30 7.11 17.47 4.12
C ALA A 30 5.68 17.11 3.73
N MET A 31 4.82 16.97 4.74
CA MET A 31 3.39 16.66 4.56
C MET A 31 2.68 17.69 3.67
N SER A 32 3.04 18.96 3.81
CA SER A 32 2.48 20.05 3.00
C SER A 32 2.77 19.89 1.51
N GLN A 33 3.98 19.46 1.13
CA GLN A 33 4.37 19.22 -0.25
C GLN A 33 3.61 18.02 -0.85
N LYS A 34 3.51 16.92 -0.09
CA LYS A 34 2.75 15.75 -0.53
C LYS A 34 1.25 16.07 -0.73
N ARG A 35 0.68 16.87 0.18
CA ARG A 35 -0.72 17.32 0.06
C ARG A 35 -0.93 18.23 -1.14
N LYS A 36 0.03 19.11 -1.48
CA LYS A 36 -0.03 19.91 -2.71
C LYS A 36 -0.03 19.01 -3.96
N CYS A 37 0.83 17.99 -4.00
CA CYS A 37 0.84 17.02 -5.10
C CYS A 37 -0.50 16.26 -5.19
N GLN A 38 -1.09 15.86 -4.06
CA GLN A 38 -2.40 15.22 -4.04
C GLN A 38 -3.50 16.12 -4.59
N ILE A 39 -3.56 17.38 -4.13
CA ILE A 39 -4.53 18.35 -4.63
C ILE A 39 -4.37 18.53 -6.15
N GLY A 40 -3.16 18.75 -6.63
CA GLY A 40 -2.89 18.91 -8.05
C GLY A 40 -3.30 17.69 -8.88
N LEU A 41 -3.01 16.47 -8.38
CA LEU A 41 -3.43 15.23 -9.04
C LEU A 41 -4.95 15.13 -9.15
N HIS A 42 -5.65 15.31 -8.04
CA HIS A 42 -7.10 15.20 -8.03
C HIS A 42 -7.76 16.30 -8.88
N GLN A 43 -7.28 17.54 -8.82
CA GLN A 43 -7.81 18.64 -9.64
C GLN A 43 -7.62 18.38 -11.13
N ASN A 44 -6.41 18.02 -11.55
CA ASN A 44 -6.13 17.76 -12.97
C ASN A 44 -6.92 16.56 -13.50
N PHE A 45 -7.08 15.52 -12.70
CA PHE A 45 -7.92 14.36 -13.06
C PHE A 45 -9.38 14.76 -13.21
N LEU A 46 -9.95 15.46 -12.22
CA LEU A 46 -11.36 15.86 -12.23
C LEU A 46 -11.72 16.89 -13.31
N MET A 47 -10.74 17.58 -13.90
CA MET A 47 -10.99 18.41 -15.10
C MET A 47 -11.43 17.55 -16.30
N ALA A 48 -10.91 16.34 -16.44
CA ALA A 48 -11.27 15.41 -17.51
C ALA A 48 -12.40 14.45 -17.11
N TYR A 49 -12.56 14.19 -15.81
CA TYR A 49 -13.51 13.24 -15.24
C TYR A 49 -14.32 13.89 -14.10
N PRO A 50 -15.19 14.86 -14.42
CA PRO A 50 -15.84 15.72 -13.40
C PRO A 50 -16.82 14.99 -12.49
N ASP A 51 -17.39 13.87 -12.94
CA ASP A 51 -18.39 13.09 -12.20
C ASP A 51 -17.77 12.05 -11.25
N GLU A 52 -16.43 11.89 -11.31
CA GLU A 52 -15.74 10.90 -10.52
C GLU A 52 -15.47 11.37 -9.10
N LYS A 53 -15.35 10.43 -8.16
CA LYS A 53 -15.05 10.70 -6.76
C LYS A 53 -13.75 10.02 -6.34
N VAL A 54 -12.70 10.81 -6.13
CA VAL A 54 -11.34 10.33 -5.90
C VAL A 54 -11.03 10.21 -4.40
N LEU A 55 -10.37 9.12 -4.02
CA LEU A 55 -9.79 8.91 -2.70
C LEU A 55 -8.28 8.63 -2.80
N GLU A 56 -7.47 9.44 -2.17
CA GLU A 56 -6.05 9.13 -1.95
C GLU A 56 -5.91 8.12 -0.82
N ILE A 57 -5.28 6.97 -1.09
CA ILE A 57 -5.00 5.93 -0.11
C ILE A 57 -3.52 5.98 0.26
N SER A 58 -3.18 6.87 1.18
CA SER A 58 -1.82 6.96 1.72
C SER A 58 -1.82 7.53 3.13
N SER A 59 -0.75 7.30 3.87
CA SER A 59 -0.57 7.88 5.22
C SER A 59 -0.55 9.41 5.25
N THR A 60 -0.50 10.05 4.08
CA THR A 60 -0.51 11.52 3.91
C THR A 60 -1.81 12.04 3.32
N SER A 61 -2.81 11.17 3.13
CA SER A 61 -4.12 11.55 2.60
C SER A 61 -4.73 12.73 3.35
N LEU A 62 -5.38 13.62 2.61
CA LEU A 62 -6.16 14.73 3.16
C LEU A 62 -7.43 14.24 3.86
N MET A 63 -7.94 13.08 3.46
CA MET A 63 -9.10 12.44 4.08
C MET A 63 -8.66 11.43 5.13
N SER A 64 -9.26 11.47 6.32
CA SER A 64 -9.00 10.52 7.41
C SER A 64 -9.19 9.06 6.95
N LEU A 65 -10.23 8.79 6.15
CA LEU A 65 -10.49 7.47 5.59
C LEU A 65 -9.30 6.96 4.75
N GLY A 66 -8.79 7.78 3.84
CA GLY A 66 -7.65 7.39 2.99
C GLY A 66 -6.37 7.14 3.80
N SER A 67 -6.17 7.89 4.89
CA SER A 67 -5.07 7.64 5.82
C SER A 67 -5.27 6.32 6.59
N LYS A 68 -6.46 6.01 7.06
CA LYS A 68 -6.78 4.74 7.74
C LYS A 68 -6.64 3.53 6.81
N LEU A 69 -6.97 3.68 5.54
CA LEU A 69 -6.81 2.66 4.49
C LEU A 69 -5.35 2.45 4.06
N SER A 70 -4.44 3.36 4.38
CA SER A 70 -3.02 3.15 4.08
C SER A 70 -2.50 1.89 4.78
N ALA A 71 -1.71 1.08 4.07
CA ALA A 71 -1.07 -0.10 4.66
C ALA A 71 -0.20 0.20 5.89
N MET A 72 0.25 1.44 6.04
CA MET A 72 0.95 1.91 7.23
C MET A 72 0.05 1.98 8.48
N ASN A 73 -1.29 2.03 8.28
CA ASN A 73 -2.27 2.24 9.35
C ASN A 73 -3.35 1.16 9.39
N LEU A 74 -3.61 0.48 8.28
CA LEU A 74 -4.62 -0.58 8.20
C LEU A 74 -4.18 -1.76 9.08
N SER A 75 -5.04 -2.15 10.00
CA SER A 75 -4.77 -3.23 10.95
C SER A 75 -4.67 -4.58 10.24
N LYS A 76 -3.73 -5.41 10.65
CA LYS A 76 -3.58 -6.80 10.23
C LYS A 76 -3.51 -7.71 11.44
N ARG A 77 -4.45 -8.65 11.52
CA ARG A 77 -4.42 -9.70 12.54
C ARG A 77 -3.42 -10.78 12.13
N THR A 78 -2.63 -11.21 13.09
CA THR A 78 -1.70 -12.34 12.98
C THR A 78 -1.90 -13.29 14.14
N GLN A 79 -1.34 -14.49 14.07
CA GLN A 79 -1.34 -15.43 15.20
C GLN A 79 -0.67 -14.86 16.47
N LYS A 80 0.23 -13.89 16.30
CA LYS A 80 0.98 -13.24 17.40
C LYS A 80 0.30 -11.99 17.94
N GLY A 81 -0.73 -11.44 17.26
CA GLY A 81 -1.44 -10.23 17.66
C GLY A 81 -1.73 -9.29 16.50
N LEU A 82 -2.11 -8.05 16.81
CA LEU A 82 -2.41 -7.02 15.82
C LEU A 82 -1.16 -6.23 15.44
N THR A 83 -1.00 -6.01 14.15
CA THR A 83 0.04 -5.16 13.55
C THR A 83 -0.55 -4.33 12.41
N THR A 84 0.27 -3.74 11.54
CA THR A 84 -0.17 -3.11 10.31
C THR A 84 0.14 -3.98 9.08
N VAL A 85 -0.57 -3.75 7.98
CA VAL A 85 -0.29 -4.46 6.71
C VAL A 85 1.17 -4.27 6.29
N GLU A 86 1.71 -3.05 6.38
CA GLU A 86 3.11 -2.79 6.01
C GLU A 86 4.09 -3.55 6.91
N SER A 87 3.86 -3.57 8.22
CA SER A 87 4.75 -4.30 9.15
C SER A 87 4.66 -5.81 8.92
N ALA A 88 3.46 -6.35 8.73
CA ALA A 88 3.26 -7.75 8.37
C ALA A 88 3.97 -8.12 7.07
N PHE A 89 3.85 -7.28 6.03
CA PHE A 89 4.52 -7.47 4.75
C PHE A 89 6.05 -7.45 4.89
N GLN A 90 6.60 -6.43 5.55
CA GLN A 90 8.06 -6.28 5.65
C GLN A 90 8.67 -7.39 6.51
N SER A 91 8.05 -7.72 7.64
CA SER A 91 8.57 -8.74 8.56
C SER A 91 8.50 -10.16 8.03
N SER A 92 7.58 -10.45 7.10
CA SER A 92 7.43 -11.78 6.50
C SER A 92 8.44 -12.08 5.39
N ARG A 93 9.19 -11.10 4.92
CA ARG A 93 10.13 -11.27 3.79
C ARG A 93 11.35 -12.07 4.19
N ILE A 94 11.79 -12.92 3.26
CA ILE A 94 13.02 -13.68 3.36
C ILE A 94 13.90 -13.33 2.16
N TYR A 95 15.16 -13.06 2.41
CA TYR A 95 16.14 -12.64 1.43
C TYR A 95 17.33 -13.60 1.37
N SER A 96 17.95 -13.72 0.19
CA SER A 96 19.17 -14.48 -0.01
C SER A 96 20.09 -13.79 -1.01
N ASP A 97 21.39 -13.99 -0.83
CA ASP A 97 22.44 -13.70 -1.82
C ASP A 97 22.98 -14.96 -2.53
N GLY A 98 22.33 -16.12 -2.29
CA GLY A 98 22.75 -17.42 -2.78
C GLY A 98 23.66 -18.21 -1.82
N VAL A 99 24.20 -17.55 -0.80
CA VAL A 99 25.06 -18.18 0.24
C VAL A 99 24.40 -18.07 1.62
N LYS A 100 23.91 -16.88 1.94
CA LYS A 100 23.27 -16.57 3.21
C LYS A 100 21.80 -16.24 3.00
N THR A 101 21.00 -16.61 3.99
CA THR A 101 19.57 -16.27 4.06
C THR A 101 19.29 -15.46 5.33
N VAL A 102 18.48 -14.40 5.23
CA VAL A 102 18.01 -13.58 6.35
C VAL A 102 16.50 -13.43 6.30
N GLY A 103 15.88 -13.34 7.48
CA GLY A 103 14.42 -13.31 7.65
C GLY A 103 13.84 -14.72 7.91
N PRO A 104 12.52 -14.86 8.16
CA PRO A 104 11.60 -13.74 8.35
C PRO A 104 11.99 -12.89 9.57
N PHE A 105 11.64 -11.61 9.55
CA PHE A 105 12.02 -10.64 10.57
C PHE A 105 10.93 -10.53 11.66
N SER A 106 10.61 -11.65 12.30
CA SER A 106 9.51 -11.76 13.27
C SER A 106 9.61 -10.75 14.41
N ASP A 107 10.82 -10.39 14.83
CA ASP A 107 11.05 -9.42 15.90
C ASP A 107 10.64 -7.98 15.53
N TYR A 108 10.50 -7.70 14.23
CA TYR A 108 10.09 -6.39 13.73
C TYR A 108 8.59 -6.28 13.44
N LEU A 109 7.82 -7.38 13.65
CA LEU A 109 6.40 -7.47 13.29
C LEU A 109 5.55 -6.36 13.93
N PHE A 110 5.86 -5.97 15.16
CA PHE A 110 5.09 -4.96 15.91
C PHE A 110 5.69 -3.55 15.88
N LEU A 111 6.75 -3.35 15.12
CA LEU A 111 7.32 -2.02 14.90
C LEU A 111 6.42 -1.23 13.93
N PRO A 112 6.41 0.12 14.02
CA PRO A 112 5.78 0.96 13.01
C PRO A 112 6.28 0.61 11.61
N GLY A 113 5.38 0.54 10.61
CA GLY A 113 5.72 0.05 9.27
C GLY A 113 6.93 0.71 8.62
N ARG A 114 7.17 2.01 8.86
CA ARG A 114 8.38 2.72 8.36
C ARG A 114 9.65 2.24 9.01
N GLU A 115 9.62 2.00 10.31
CA GLU A 115 10.75 1.50 11.08
C GLU A 115 11.06 0.06 10.70
N CYS A 116 10.03 -0.80 10.66
CA CYS A 116 10.15 -2.17 10.19
C CYS A 116 10.81 -2.21 8.80
N LYS A 117 10.30 -1.43 7.85
CA LYS A 117 10.85 -1.33 6.50
C LYS A 117 12.32 -0.91 6.46
N LYS A 118 12.71 0.05 7.31
CA LYS A 118 14.09 0.52 7.41
C LYS A 118 15.01 -0.59 7.90
N LEU A 119 14.66 -1.24 9.01
CA LEU A 119 15.47 -2.29 9.62
C LEU A 119 15.60 -3.53 8.72
N VAL A 120 14.49 -3.94 8.07
CA VAL A 120 14.53 -5.04 7.10
C VAL A 120 15.45 -4.70 5.92
N LYS A 121 15.39 -3.47 5.39
CA LYS A 121 16.27 -3.04 4.30
C LYS A 121 17.75 -3.07 4.71
N GLU A 122 18.07 -2.59 5.92
CA GLU A 122 19.44 -2.61 6.45
C GLU A 122 19.94 -4.04 6.65
N ALA A 123 19.10 -4.93 7.20
CA ALA A 123 19.46 -6.33 7.44
C ALA A 123 19.60 -7.18 6.16
N SER A 124 18.97 -6.76 5.06
CA SER A 124 18.97 -7.47 3.77
C SER A 124 19.74 -6.74 2.66
N GLU A 125 20.65 -5.83 3.03
CA GLU A 125 21.42 -5.08 2.04
C GLU A 125 22.21 -5.99 1.11
N GLY A 126 22.11 -5.76 -0.21
CA GLY A 126 22.77 -6.58 -1.23
C GLY A 126 22.08 -7.92 -1.54
N MET A 127 20.98 -8.25 -0.87
CA MET A 127 20.25 -9.51 -1.04
C MET A 127 18.97 -9.34 -1.87
N HIS A 128 18.47 -10.45 -2.43
CA HIS A 128 17.20 -10.50 -3.16
C HIS A 128 16.11 -11.19 -2.36
N SER A 129 14.92 -10.59 -2.31
CA SER A 129 13.74 -11.23 -1.70
C SER A 129 13.29 -12.38 -2.60
N TYR A 130 13.16 -13.59 -2.04
CA TYR A 130 12.78 -14.77 -2.81
C TYR A 130 11.62 -15.55 -2.21
N MET A 131 11.23 -15.22 -0.99
CA MET A 131 10.20 -15.96 -0.27
C MET A 131 9.55 -15.06 0.79
N TYR A 132 8.36 -15.45 1.24
CA TYR A 132 7.66 -14.84 2.36
C TYR A 132 7.22 -15.95 3.32
N GLU A 133 7.29 -15.68 4.61
CA GLU A 133 6.72 -16.54 5.65
C GLU A 133 5.80 -15.72 6.54
N PHE A 134 4.54 -16.08 6.55
CA PHE A 134 3.51 -15.34 7.29
C PHE A 134 2.53 -16.32 7.94
N ASP A 135 2.37 -16.21 9.26
CA ASP A 135 1.47 -17.04 10.07
C ASP A 135 1.60 -18.55 9.78
N GLY A 136 2.85 -19.04 9.69
CA GLY A 136 3.16 -20.46 9.43
C GLY A 136 2.95 -20.89 7.97
N MET A 137 2.56 -19.99 7.08
CA MET A 137 2.45 -20.25 5.64
C MET A 137 3.67 -19.72 4.91
N THR A 138 4.11 -20.45 3.91
CA THR A 138 5.25 -20.07 3.05
C THR A 138 4.77 -19.77 1.64
N PHE A 139 5.21 -18.64 1.10
CA PHE A 139 4.88 -18.15 -0.24
C PHE A 139 6.17 -18.00 -1.05
N TYR A 140 6.34 -18.78 -2.08
CA TYR A 140 7.57 -18.82 -2.89
C TYR A 140 7.48 -17.88 -4.09
N ALA A 141 8.51 -17.05 -4.28
CA ALA A 141 8.74 -16.39 -5.56
C ALA A 141 9.38 -17.42 -6.56
N PRO A 142 9.10 -17.39 -7.88
CA PRO A 142 8.28 -16.39 -8.56
C PRO A 142 6.77 -16.67 -8.55
N ALA A 143 6.29 -17.79 -7.96
CA ALA A 143 4.86 -18.12 -7.96
C ALA A 143 4.01 -17.04 -7.25
N TRP A 144 4.59 -16.39 -6.24
CA TRP A 144 3.99 -15.25 -5.57
C TRP A 144 4.84 -14.00 -5.81
N HIS A 145 4.48 -13.24 -6.83
CA HIS A 145 5.08 -11.93 -7.04
C HIS A 145 4.82 -11.02 -5.83
N ILE A 146 5.76 -10.09 -5.57
CA ILE A 146 5.68 -9.16 -4.44
C ILE A 146 4.33 -8.43 -4.33
N SER A 147 3.73 -8.03 -5.45
CA SER A 147 2.42 -7.37 -5.48
C SER A 147 1.30 -8.32 -5.06
N GLN A 148 1.32 -9.58 -5.50
CA GLN A 148 0.28 -10.57 -5.17
C GLN A 148 0.28 -10.89 -3.67
N PHE A 149 1.45 -11.05 -3.06
CA PHE A 149 1.53 -11.28 -1.63
C PHE A 149 1.09 -10.04 -0.82
N TYR A 150 1.45 -8.86 -1.29
CA TYR A 150 0.99 -7.61 -0.69
C TYR A 150 -0.53 -7.46 -0.81
N ASP A 151 -1.10 -7.69 -1.99
CA ASP A 151 -2.54 -7.66 -2.25
C ASP A 151 -3.28 -8.67 -1.36
N PHE A 152 -2.74 -9.89 -1.21
CA PHE A 152 -3.28 -10.91 -0.30
C PHE A 152 -3.37 -10.39 1.14
N LEU A 153 -2.30 -9.81 1.67
CA LEU A 153 -2.30 -9.24 3.02
C LEU A 153 -3.31 -8.10 3.14
N TYR A 154 -3.31 -7.19 2.18
CA TYR A 154 -4.13 -5.98 2.19
C TYR A 154 -5.63 -6.30 2.12
N LEU A 155 -6.04 -7.12 1.13
CA LEU A 155 -7.44 -7.49 0.94
C LEU A 155 -7.99 -8.30 2.12
N ASN A 156 -7.21 -9.25 2.65
CA ASN A 156 -7.62 -9.98 3.85
C ASN A 156 -7.79 -9.04 5.05
N SER A 157 -6.91 -8.04 5.19
CA SER A 157 -7.04 -7.05 6.27
C SER A 157 -8.32 -6.23 6.18
N LEU A 158 -8.76 -5.84 4.99
CA LEU A 158 -10.03 -5.12 4.81
C LEU A 158 -11.25 -5.95 5.26
N LEU A 159 -11.15 -7.27 5.28
CA LEU A 159 -12.20 -8.18 5.70
C LEU A 159 -12.17 -8.48 7.22
N GLU A 160 -11.11 -8.10 7.91
CA GLU A 160 -10.96 -8.36 9.33
C GLU A 160 -11.88 -7.47 10.20
N PRO A 161 -12.37 -7.98 11.34
CA PRO A 161 -13.28 -7.22 12.22
C PRO A 161 -12.73 -5.88 12.69
N GLU A 162 -11.41 -5.77 12.87
CA GLU A 162 -10.71 -4.57 13.31
C GLU A 162 -10.87 -3.42 12.31
N ASN A 163 -11.08 -3.73 11.04
CA ASN A 163 -11.21 -2.76 9.96
C ASN A 163 -12.68 -2.57 9.49
N LYS A 164 -13.65 -3.14 10.23
CA LYS A 164 -15.08 -3.08 9.86
C LYS A 164 -15.54 -1.65 9.61
N GLU A 165 -15.26 -0.74 10.53
CA GLU A 165 -15.65 0.67 10.41
C GLU A 165 -15.03 1.33 9.16
N VAL A 166 -13.75 1.08 8.90
CA VAL A 166 -13.02 1.62 7.74
C VAL A 166 -13.62 1.10 6.44
N LYS A 167 -13.94 -0.20 6.38
CA LYS A 167 -14.61 -0.82 5.24
C LYS A 167 -16.01 -0.23 5.02
N GLU A 168 -16.81 -0.07 6.07
CA GLU A 168 -18.14 0.52 5.98
C GLU A 168 -18.09 1.98 5.50
N GLN A 169 -17.13 2.77 5.98
CA GLN A 169 -16.91 4.15 5.51
C GLN A 169 -16.47 4.18 4.04
N LEU A 170 -15.63 3.24 3.60
CA LEU A 170 -15.22 3.13 2.19
C LEU A 170 -16.43 2.86 1.29
N LEU A 171 -17.25 1.88 1.63
CA LEU A 171 -18.44 1.52 0.85
C LEU A 171 -19.48 2.64 0.86
N ALA A 172 -19.74 3.27 2.00
CA ALA A 172 -20.65 4.40 2.12
C ALA A 172 -20.16 5.65 1.36
N GLY A 173 -18.84 5.77 1.21
CA GLY A 173 -18.20 6.91 0.56
C GLY A 173 -18.48 6.98 -0.95
N LYS A 174 -18.86 5.88 -1.59
CA LYS A 174 -19.11 5.78 -3.05
C LYS A 174 -17.97 6.38 -3.87
N PHE A 175 -16.73 6.11 -3.48
CA PHE A 175 -15.56 6.48 -4.25
C PHE A 175 -15.47 5.60 -5.50
N THR A 176 -15.15 6.23 -6.62
CA THR A 176 -15.04 5.58 -7.92
C THR A 176 -13.62 5.54 -8.43
N CYS A 177 -12.73 6.35 -7.84
CA CYS A 177 -11.33 6.44 -8.24
C CYS A 177 -10.41 6.47 -7.02
N PHE A 178 -9.22 5.90 -7.20
CA PHE A 178 -8.24 5.76 -6.13
C PHE A 178 -6.84 6.20 -6.59
N THR A 179 -6.08 6.81 -5.68
CA THR A 179 -4.69 7.21 -5.90
C THR A 179 -3.81 6.80 -4.73
N ASP A 180 -2.52 6.59 -5.00
CA ASP A 180 -1.48 6.41 -3.99
C ASP A 180 -0.21 7.14 -4.42
N LEU A 181 -0.04 8.36 -3.95
CA LEU A 181 1.13 9.19 -4.26
C LEU A 181 2.42 8.74 -3.58
N ALA A 182 2.34 7.89 -2.56
CA ALA A 182 3.49 7.46 -1.79
C ALA A 182 4.32 6.39 -2.51
N THR A 183 3.70 5.63 -3.39
CA THR A 183 4.34 4.55 -4.14
C THR A 183 4.77 5.00 -5.54
N LYS A 184 5.95 4.54 -5.96
CA LYS A 184 6.49 4.84 -7.29
C LYS A 184 6.13 3.79 -8.34
N SER A 185 5.90 2.54 -7.94
CA SER A 185 5.83 1.41 -8.88
C SER A 185 4.77 0.36 -8.61
N LEU A 186 4.26 0.27 -7.38
CA LEU A 186 3.28 -0.74 -7.01
C LEU A 186 2.14 -0.06 -6.24
N ASN A 187 1.19 0.51 -6.97
CA ASN A 187 0.03 1.18 -6.37
C ASN A 187 -1.00 0.17 -5.80
N CYS A 188 -0.52 -0.85 -5.08
CA CYS A 188 -1.34 -1.97 -4.62
C CYS A 188 -2.57 -1.55 -3.80
N GLN A 189 -2.44 -0.48 -3.02
CA GLN A 189 -3.54 0.01 -2.18
C GLN A 189 -4.62 0.75 -2.96
N ALA A 190 -4.25 1.39 -4.09
CA ALA A 190 -5.17 2.17 -4.92
C ALA A 190 -5.77 1.34 -6.07
N ARG A 191 -5.08 0.29 -6.47
CA ARG A 191 -5.49 -0.67 -7.50
C ARG A 191 -6.44 -1.70 -6.95
#